data_1ea4fbe661392cf6db2e3b5da9ee3451
#
_entry.id   1ea4fbe661392cf6db2e3b5da9ee3451
#
_cell.length_a   1.000
_cell.length_b   1.000
_cell.length_c   1.000
_cell.angle_alpha   90.00
_cell.angle_beta   90.00
_cell.angle_gamma   90.00
#
_symmetry.space_group_name_H-M   'P 1'
#
loop_
_entity.id
_entity.type
_entity.pdbx_description
1 polymer ?
#
loop_
_entity_poly.entity_id
_entity_poly.type
_entity_poly.pdbx_seq_one_letter_code
_entity_poly.pdbx_strand_id
1 'polypeptide(L)' 'MPKKTPRNHKLTDQDFLQLSKTEGNARARIRLLMLHQLSQGHPIATVAENFGYNPRSVYTIRRKYWLH' A
#
# COMPACT_ATOMS: atom_id res chain seq x y z
N MET A 1 1.45 21.50 6.74
CA MET A 1 1.06 20.24 6.62
C MET A 1 2.11 19.21 6.86
N PRO A 2 1.82 18.33 7.64
CA PRO A 2 2.81 17.34 8.02
C PRO A 2 3.19 16.47 6.86
N LYS A 3 4.44 16.15 6.87
CA LYS A 3 4.93 15.30 5.87
C LYS A 3 4.88 13.91 6.31
N LYS A 4 4.68 13.05 5.40
CA LYS A 4 4.71 11.67 5.70
C LYS A 4 6.09 11.23 5.92
N THR A 5 6.25 10.01 6.36
CA THR A 5 7.54 9.44 6.58
C THR A 5 8.34 9.43 5.32
N PRO A 6 9.56 9.91 5.36
CA PRO A 6 10.37 9.96 4.16
C PRO A 6 10.70 8.62 3.56
N ARG A 7 10.82 7.59 4.37
CA ARG A 7 11.23 6.32 3.82
C ARG A 7 10.17 5.71 2.90
N ASN A 8 8.94 6.20 2.98
CA ASN A 8 7.90 5.74 2.08
C ASN A 8 7.50 6.84 1.13
N HIS A 9 8.47 7.60 0.72
CA HIS A 9 8.23 8.77 -0.09
C HIS A 9 7.39 8.49 -1.32
N LYS A 10 7.74 7.46 -2.07
CA LYS A 10 7.00 7.16 -3.28
C LYS A 10 5.58 6.71 -3.00
N LEU A 11 5.39 5.99 -1.92
CA LEU A 11 4.06 5.56 -1.56
C LEU A 11 3.21 6.73 -1.11
N THR A 12 3.83 7.68 -0.42
CA THR A 12 3.06 8.82 0.09
C THR A 12 2.76 9.85 -0.98
N ASP A 13 3.38 9.73 -2.14
CA ASP A 13 3.10 10.66 -3.23
C ASP A 13 1.76 10.37 -3.89
N GLN A 14 1.17 9.24 -3.58
CA GLN A 14 -0.09 8.87 -4.19
C GLN A 14 -1.15 8.64 -3.13
N ASP A 15 -2.37 8.99 -3.49
CA ASP A 15 -3.49 8.76 -2.60
C ASP A 15 -4.08 7.39 -2.92
N PHE A 16 -3.49 6.37 -2.34
CA PHE A 16 -3.92 5.00 -2.62
C PHE A 16 -5.34 4.74 -2.16
N LEU A 17 -5.74 5.40 -1.08
CA LEU A 17 -7.10 5.22 -0.60
C LEU A 17 -8.11 5.76 -1.62
N GLN A 18 -7.84 6.93 -2.15
CA GLN A 18 -8.72 7.53 -3.14
C GLN A 18 -8.75 6.68 -4.41
N LEU A 19 -7.59 6.22 -4.84
CA LEU A 19 -7.51 5.37 -6.02
C LEU A 19 -8.31 4.09 -5.84
N SER A 20 -8.28 3.52 -4.64
CA SER A 20 -9.01 2.28 -4.40
C SER A 20 -10.52 2.49 -4.52
N LYS A 21 -10.99 3.68 -4.20
CA LYS A 21 -12.42 3.96 -4.29
C LYS A 21 -12.92 4.04 -5.71
N THR A 22 -12.03 4.40 -6.63
CA THR A 22 -12.42 4.52 -8.04
C THR A 22 -12.04 3.32 -8.85
N GLU A 23 -11.36 2.35 -8.24
CA GLU A 23 -10.92 1.16 -8.95
C GLU A 23 -12.05 0.15 -9.03
N GLY A 24 -12.36 -0.31 -10.24
CA GLY A 24 -13.43 -1.27 -10.43
C GLY A 24 -13.02 -2.71 -10.23
N ASN A 25 -11.74 -3.00 -10.33
CA ASN A 25 -11.23 -4.36 -10.18
C ASN A 25 -10.98 -4.65 -8.70
N ALA A 26 -11.59 -5.73 -8.18
CA ALA A 26 -11.49 -6.03 -6.76
C ALA A 26 -10.06 -6.28 -6.31
N ARG A 27 -9.29 -7.01 -7.12
CA ARG A 27 -7.92 -7.30 -6.74
C ARG A 27 -7.06 -6.05 -6.72
N ALA A 28 -7.26 -5.20 -7.72
CA ALA A 28 -6.51 -3.95 -7.78
C ALA A 28 -6.89 -3.07 -6.61
N ARG A 29 -8.16 -3.07 -6.22
CA ARG A 29 -8.60 -2.28 -5.09
C ARG A 29 -7.92 -2.74 -3.81
N ILE A 30 -7.82 -4.05 -3.62
CA ILE A 30 -7.18 -4.59 -2.42
C ILE A 30 -5.71 -4.18 -2.39
N ARG A 31 -5.03 -4.27 -3.54
CA ARG A 31 -3.64 -3.87 -3.59
C ARG A 31 -3.46 -2.39 -3.23
N LEU A 32 -4.36 -1.56 -3.71
CA LEU A 32 -4.27 -0.14 -3.39
C LEU A 32 -4.51 0.12 -1.92
N LEU A 33 -5.41 -0.62 -1.30
CA LEU A 33 -5.63 -0.49 0.13
C LEU A 33 -4.43 -0.95 0.93
N MET A 34 -3.77 -2.01 0.48
CA MET A 34 -2.55 -2.45 1.14
C MET A 34 -1.48 -1.38 1.05
N LEU A 35 -1.32 -0.78 -0.12
CA LEU A 35 -0.34 0.27 -0.31
C LEU A 35 -0.66 1.47 0.55
N HIS A 36 -1.94 1.77 0.71
CA HIS A 36 -2.34 2.85 1.59
C HIS A 36 -1.89 2.58 3.02
N GLN A 37 -2.10 1.36 3.52
CA GLN A 37 -1.68 1.03 4.87
C GLN A 37 -0.16 1.07 5.00
N LEU A 38 0.55 0.59 3.99
CA LEU A 38 2.01 0.65 4.02
C LEU A 38 2.49 2.09 4.06
N SER A 39 1.83 2.97 3.33
CA SER A 39 2.20 4.37 3.33
C SER A 39 1.92 5.04 4.67
N GLN A 40 1.02 4.45 5.46
CA GLN A 40 0.72 4.94 6.79
C GLN A 40 1.74 4.45 7.82
N GLY A 41 2.66 3.60 7.41
CA GLY A 41 3.68 3.12 8.31
C GLY A 41 3.43 1.76 8.90
N HIS A 42 2.39 1.08 8.47
CA HIS A 42 2.11 -0.27 8.98
C HIS A 42 3.14 -1.27 8.44
N PRO A 43 3.60 -2.20 9.29
CA PRO A 43 4.54 -3.22 8.83
C PRO A 43 3.90 -4.16 7.83
N ILE A 44 4.75 -4.74 7.00
CA ILE A 44 4.28 -5.69 5.99
C ILE A 44 3.52 -6.84 6.64
N ALA A 45 4.02 -7.37 7.75
CA ALA A 45 3.35 -8.48 8.41
C ALA A 45 1.95 -8.12 8.84
N THR A 46 1.77 -6.92 9.36
CA THR A 46 0.46 -6.47 9.81
C THR A 46 -0.49 -6.31 8.63
N VAL A 47 -0.01 -5.72 7.55
CA VAL A 47 -0.84 -5.53 6.37
C VAL A 47 -1.23 -6.88 5.79
N ALA A 48 -0.30 -7.80 5.72
CA ALA A 48 -0.59 -9.13 5.20
C ALA A 48 -1.67 -9.80 6.04
N GLU A 49 -1.57 -9.69 7.34
CA GLU A 49 -2.53 -10.29 8.24
C GLU A 49 -3.91 -9.67 8.06
N ASN A 50 -3.95 -8.36 7.94
CA ASN A 50 -5.22 -7.64 7.81
C ASN A 50 -5.99 -8.04 6.55
N PHE A 51 -5.27 -8.37 5.50
CA PHE A 51 -5.90 -8.73 4.24
C PHE A 51 -5.88 -10.22 3.95
N GLY A 52 -5.32 -11.01 4.85
CA GLY A 52 -5.27 -12.45 4.63
C GLY A 52 -4.30 -12.84 3.54
N TYR A 53 -3.24 -12.07 3.37
CA TYR A 53 -2.25 -12.33 2.34
C TYR A 53 -0.96 -12.82 2.97
N ASN A 54 -0.16 -13.47 2.15
CA ASN A 54 1.18 -13.87 2.56
C ASN A 54 2.07 -12.63 2.62
N PRO A 55 2.90 -12.48 3.66
CA PRO A 55 3.77 -11.30 3.73
C PRO A 55 4.66 -11.13 2.50
N ARG A 56 5.07 -12.24 1.90
CA ARG A 56 5.88 -12.16 0.70
C ARG A 56 5.12 -11.50 -0.45
N SER A 57 3.84 -11.79 -0.55
CA SER A 57 3.01 -11.17 -1.58
C SER A 57 2.90 -9.66 -1.36
N VAL A 58 2.72 -9.27 -0.11
CA VAL A 58 2.63 -7.85 0.21
C VAL A 58 3.95 -7.15 -0.09
N TYR A 59 5.05 -7.81 0.25
CA TYR A 59 6.36 -7.25 -0.04
C TYR A 59 6.55 -7.03 -1.54
N THR A 60 6.13 -8.00 -2.34
CA THR A 60 6.25 -7.90 -3.79
C THR A 60 5.42 -6.74 -4.33
N ILE A 61 4.21 -6.58 -3.80
CA ILE A 61 3.36 -5.48 -4.23
C ILE A 61 3.99 -4.15 -3.88
N ARG A 62 4.48 -4.03 -2.66
CA ARG A 62 5.12 -2.80 -2.23
C ARG A 62 6.33 -2.49 -3.09
N ARG A 63 7.13 -3.50 -3.37
CA ARG A 63 8.34 -3.30 -4.14
C ARG A 63 8.04 -2.80 -5.54
N LYS A 64 6.99 -3.33 -6.13
CA LYS A 64 6.59 -2.91 -7.46
C LYS A 64 6.32 -1.41 -7.53
N TYR A 65 5.62 -0.90 -6.52
CA TYR A 65 5.27 0.51 -6.51
C TYR A 65 6.39 1.38 -5.98
N TRP A 66 7.17 0.83 -5.09
CA TRP A 66 8.26 1.57 -4.47
C TRP A 66 9.36 1.89 -5.47
N LEU A 67 9.70 0.92 -6.29
CA LEU A 67 10.82 1.07 -7.20
C LEU A 67 10.48 1.80 -8.48
N HIS A 68 9.24 2.07 -8.68
CA HIS A 68 8.84 2.86 -9.81
C HIS A 68 8.74 4.31 -9.43
#